data_6129a82841ba13c30e7196dd79f7fda8
#
_entry.id   6129a82841ba13c30e7196dd79f7fda8
#
_cell.length_a   1.000
_cell.length_b   1.000
_cell.length_c   1.000
_cell.angle_alpha   90.00
_cell.angle_beta   90.00
_cell.angle_gamma   90.00
#
_symmetry.space_group_name_H-M   'P 1'
#
loop_
_entity.id
_entity.type
_entity.pdbx_description
1 polymer ?
#
loop_
_entity_poly.entity_id
_entity_poly.type
_entity_poly.pdbx_seq_one_letter_code
_entity_poly.pdbx_strand_id
1 'polypeptide(L)'
;MPNYRIHKTEYIDETKRVSFKYDGKTYFGYEGDTLASALLANGIHLVGRSFKYHRPRGIVSCGAEEPNAICQIGSKKDLTEPNVRATELELYEGLEASSQNCWPNVKFDIGGINNFISPLIPAGFYYKTFMWPKSFWKKVYEPLIRLSAGLGKSPTEPDPDIYDHKYVHYDVLVIGGGVSGIIAAKMAAKNNLKTLLVDDKKILGGSTIYQNNESIKIDDKLSSEWLKNEIQEIKKLSNLTIKTRTSIAAYHGYNFLLAKENLTDHLPEEKKKNKIRQRLWKIRAKKVVIATGSIERPLVFNNNDRPGILLSNSINKYLDYYGVTCGENIILFTNNDSAYETSISLHKKGIKNLIVDLRKSA
;
A
#
# COMPACT_ATOMS: atom_id res chain seq x y z
N MET A 1 -12.12 2.60 22.71
CA MET A 1 -11.52 1.72 21.68
C MET A 1 -10.07 1.52 22.08
N PRO A 2 -9.50 0.34 21.93
CA PRO A 2 -8.09 0.14 22.19
C PRO A 2 -7.30 1.08 21.27
N ASN A 3 -6.31 1.77 21.84
CA ASN A 3 -5.40 2.59 21.05
C ASN A 3 -4.14 1.77 20.80
N TYR A 4 -3.97 1.31 19.55
CA TYR A 4 -2.81 0.53 19.15
C TYR A 4 -1.62 1.41 18.72
N ARG A 5 -1.71 2.72 18.82
CA ARG A 5 -0.55 3.61 18.67
C ARG A 5 0.23 3.62 19.98
N ILE A 6 1.46 3.13 19.95
CA ILE A 6 2.24 2.82 21.16
C ILE A 6 3.45 3.73 21.37
N HIS A 7 3.93 4.41 20.32
CA HIS A 7 5.05 5.34 20.44
C HIS A 7 5.06 6.36 19.31
N LYS A 8 5.79 7.45 19.54
CA LYS A 8 6.04 8.50 18.56
C LYS A 8 7.12 8.10 17.58
N THR A 9 6.99 8.52 16.34
CA THR A 9 7.99 8.34 15.30
C THR A 9 8.32 9.67 14.64
N GLU A 10 9.46 9.78 13.96
CA GLU A 10 9.83 10.99 13.23
C GLU A 10 9.01 11.20 11.93
N TYR A 11 8.22 10.19 11.53
CA TYR A 11 7.48 10.18 10.26
C TYR A 11 6.00 10.56 10.41
N ILE A 12 5.48 10.58 11.65
CA ILE A 12 4.10 10.88 11.99
C ILE A 12 4.05 12.14 12.83
N ASP A 13 3.35 13.16 12.35
CA ASP A 13 3.16 14.42 13.07
C ASP A 13 1.95 14.33 13.99
N GLU A 14 2.18 13.91 15.24
CA GLU A 14 1.12 13.79 16.25
C GLU A 14 0.51 15.12 16.69
N THR A 15 1.09 16.25 16.32
CA THR A 15 0.50 17.58 16.57
C THR A 15 -0.62 17.89 15.59
N LYS A 16 -0.64 17.21 14.45
CA LYS A 16 -1.62 17.37 13.38
C LYS A 16 -2.57 16.18 13.32
N ARG A 17 -3.57 16.21 14.18
CA ARG A 17 -4.65 15.24 14.20
C ARG A 17 -5.52 15.39 12.96
N VAL A 18 -5.86 14.25 12.33
CA VAL A 18 -6.65 14.17 11.11
C VAL A 18 -7.92 13.35 11.41
N SER A 19 -9.09 13.89 11.04
CA SER A 19 -10.38 13.24 11.14
C SER A 19 -10.75 12.59 9.80
N PHE A 20 -11.23 11.35 9.83
CA PHE A 20 -11.70 10.63 8.65
C PHE A 20 -12.89 9.74 8.96
N LYS A 21 -13.65 9.37 7.93
CA LYS A 21 -14.76 8.43 8.05
C LYS A 21 -14.41 7.09 7.41
N TYR A 22 -14.75 6.00 8.10
CA TYR A 22 -14.67 4.64 7.56
C TYR A 22 -15.96 3.88 7.88
N ASP A 23 -16.62 3.33 6.86
CA ASP A 23 -17.95 2.68 6.97
C ASP A 23 -18.96 3.54 7.77
N GLY A 24 -19.01 4.85 7.47
CA GLY A 24 -19.91 5.81 8.09
C GLY A 24 -19.56 6.24 9.52
N LYS A 25 -18.47 5.72 10.11
CA LYS A 25 -18.01 6.10 11.46
C LYS A 25 -16.80 7.01 11.39
N THR A 26 -16.75 8.01 12.27
CA THR A 26 -15.62 8.91 12.39
C THR A 26 -14.51 8.30 13.23
N TYR A 27 -13.30 8.38 12.72
CA TYR A 27 -12.07 7.96 13.35
C TYR A 27 -11.01 9.05 13.24
N PHE A 28 -9.89 8.85 13.93
CA PHE A 28 -8.80 9.81 13.97
C PHE A 28 -7.47 9.11 13.68
N GLY A 29 -6.63 9.81 12.97
CA GLY A 29 -5.23 9.50 12.74
C GLY A 29 -4.40 10.77 12.81
N TYR A 30 -3.23 10.76 12.21
CA TYR A 30 -2.33 11.90 12.19
C TYR A 30 -1.77 12.13 10.79
N GLU A 31 -1.27 13.36 10.55
CA GLU A 31 -0.54 13.64 9.29
C GLU A 31 0.67 12.71 9.18
N GLY A 32 0.76 12.03 8.06
CA GLY A 32 1.78 11.01 7.82
C GLY A 32 1.26 9.59 7.79
N ASP A 33 0.11 9.32 8.42
CA ASP A 33 -0.56 8.02 8.32
C ASP A 33 -1.00 7.69 6.89
N THR A 34 -1.15 6.41 6.62
CA THR A 34 -2.04 5.90 5.57
C THR A 34 -3.39 5.54 6.17
N LEU A 35 -4.41 5.34 5.31
CA LEU A 35 -5.70 4.82 5.79
C LEU A 35 -5.51 3.50 6.55
N ALA A 36 -4.65 2.60 6.07
CA ALA A 36 -4.38 1.31 6.72
C ALA A 36 -3.76 1.46 8.12
N SER A 37 -2.73 2.31 8.27
CA SER A 37 -2.11 2.54 9.58
C SER A 37 -3.07 3.19 10.58
N ALA A 38 -3.90 4.13 10.11
CA ALA A 38 -4.92 4.76 10.95
C ALA A 38 -6.02 3.78 11.35
N LEU A 39 -6.46 2.87 10.46
CA LEU A 39 -7.41 1.82 10.79
C LEU A 39 -6.86 0.86 11.85
N LEU A 40 -5.62 0.39 11.69
CA LEU A 40 -4.96 -0.47 12.68
C LEU A 40 -4.80 0.25 14.02
N ALA A 41 -4.39 1.53 14.04
CA ALA A 41 -4.27 2.33 15.25
C ALA A 41 -5.60 2.44 16.02
N ASN A 42 -6.74 2.41 15.32
CA ASN A 42 -8.09 2.40 15.88
C ASN A 42 -8.64 0.99 16.13
N GLY A 43 -7.84 -0.07 16.01
CA GLY A 43 -8.24 -1.45 16.26
C GLY A 43 -9.15 -2.06 15.20
N ILE A 44 -9.10 -1.55 13.97
CA ILE A 44 -9.89 -2.06 12.85
C ILE A 44 -9.04 -3.01 12.02
N HIS A 45 -9.26 -4.30 12.24
CA HIS A 45 -8.56 -5.38 11.54
C HIS A 45 -9.37 -5.98 10.40
N LEU A 46 -10.71 -5.95 10.47
CA LEU A 46 -11.59 -6.45 9.42
C LEU A 46 -11.92 -5.30 8.46
N VAL A 47 -11.37 -5.36 7.24
CA VAL A 47 -11.46 -4.26 6.26
C VAL A 47 -12.19 -4.64 4.98
N GLY A 48 -12.48 -5.92 4.74
CA GLY A 48 -13.15 -6.35 3.53
C GLY A 48 -13.59 -7.80 3.57
N ARG A 49 -14.16 -8.26 2.46
CA ARG A 49 -14.59 -9.64 2.22
C ARG A 49 -13.99 -10.15 0.91
N SER A 50 -13.73 -11.46 0.82
CA SER A 50 -13.23 -12.06 -0.42
C SER A 50 -14.31 -12.08 -1.51
N PHE A 51 -13.90 -12.00 -2.77
CA PHE A 51 -14.83 -11.83 -3.90
C PHE A 51 -15.83 -12.98 -4.07
N LYS A 52 -15.44 -14.22 -3.82
CA LYS A 52 -16.25 -15.39 -4.13
C LYS A 52 -16.97 -15.93 -2.89
N TYR A 53 -16.21 -16.14 -1.81
CA TYR A 53 -16.72 -16.79 -0.61
C TYR A 53 -17.08 -15.82 0.50
N HIS A 54 -16.85 -14.54 0.31
CA HIS A 54 -17.09 -13.49 1.30
C HIS A 54 -16.44 -13.78 2.67
N ARG A 55 -15.28 -14.45 2.64
CA ARG A 55 -14.49 -14.70 3.85
C ARG A 55 -13.97 -13.38 4.40
N PRO A 56 -13.93 -13.20 5.73
CA PRO A 56 -13.37 -11.99 6.33
C PRO A 56 -11.92 -11.77 5.89
N ARG A 57 -11.57 -10.52 5.54
CA ARG A 57 -10.24 -10.10 5.11
C ARG A 57 -9.72 -8.96 5.97
N GLY A 58 -8.44 -9.03 6.33
CA GLY A 58 -7.71 -7.98 7.04
C GLY A 58 -6.64 -7.34 6.17
N ILE A 59 -5.91 -6.42 6.77
CA ILE A 59 -4.70 -5.84 6.20
C ILE A 59 -3.58 -6.88 6.33
N VAL A 60 -2.93 -7.22 5.21
CA VAL A 60 -1.86 -8.24 5.17
C VAL A 60 -0.49 -7.58 5.06
N SER A 61 -0.39 -6.50 4.29
CA SER A 61 0.87 -5.84 3.98
C SER A 61 0.85 -4.34 4.33
N CYS A 62 1.91 -3.63 3.99
CA CYS A 62 2.04 -2.20 4.20
C CYS A 62 2.51 -1.45 2.95
N GLY A 63 2.16 -1.92 1.77
CA GLY A 63 2.57 -1.35 0.48
C GLY A 63 1.64 -1.69 -0.66
N ALA A 64 2.14 -1.57 -1.89
CA ALA A 64 1.40 -1.83 -3.13
C ALA A 64 1.04 -3.31 -3.32
N GLU A 65 1.70 -4.21 -2.60
CA GLU A 65 1.44 -5.66 -2.59
C GLU A 65 0.19 -6.06 -1.80
N GLU A 66 -0.51 -5.10 -1.15
CA GLU A 66 -1.71 -5.37 -0.36
C GLU A 66 -2.85 -5.96 -1.20
N PRO A 67 -3.32 -7.19 -0.91
CA PRO A 67 -4.35 -7.85 -1.70
C PRO A 67 -5.78 -7.63 -1.19
N ASN A 68 -5.97 -7.23 0.07
CA ASN A 68 -7.25 -7.32 0.76
C ASN A 68 -7.85 -5.98 1.19
N ALA A 69 -7.01 -5.03 1.60
CA ALA A 69 -7.44 -3.73 2.11
C ALA A 69 -7.75 -2.76 0.95
N ILE A 70 -8.73 -3.14 0.14
CA ILE A 70 -9.21 -2.40 -1.03
C ILE A 70 -10.50 -1.70 -0.63
N CYS A 71 -10.53 -0.37 -0.75
CA CYS A 71 -11.60 0.47 -0.28
C CYS A 71 -12.23 1.29 -1.41
N GLN A 72 -13.47 1.68 -1.19
CA GLN A 72 -14.16 2.73 -1.93
C GLN A 72 -13.85 4.07 -1.27
N ILE A 73 -13.40 5.05 -2.03
CA ILE A 73 -13.09 6.40 -1.54
C ILE A 73 -14.12 7.38 -2.08
N GLY A 74 -14.45 8.37 -1.26
CA GLY A 74 -15.42 9.41 -1.58
C GLY A 74 -16.87 8.95 -1.44
N SER A 75 -17.73 9.90 -1.18
CA SER A 75 -19.20 9.70 -1.08
C SER A 75 -19.98 10.43 -2.16
N LYS A 76 -19.34 11.38 -2.85
CA LYS A 76 -19.95 12.16 -3.92
C LYS A 76 -19.91 11.38 -5.23
N LYS A 77 -20.96 11.57 -6.06
CA LYS A 77 -21.13 10.84 -7.32
C LYS A 77 -20.05 11.11 -8.38
N ASP A 78 -19.41 12.25 -8.30
CA ASP A 78 -18.34 12.72 -9.20
C ASP A 78 -16.92 12.35 -8.71
N LEU A 79 -16.75 12.20 -7.39
CA LEU A 79 -15.44 11.98 -6.74
C LEU A 79 -15.30 10.59 -6.11
N THR A 80 -16.19 9.68 -6.46
CA THR A 80 -16.11 8.29 -6.00
C THR A 80 -14.99 7.53 -6.72
N GLU A 81 -14.09 6.91 -5.98
CA GLU A 81 -12.98 6.11 -6.54
C GLU A 81 -12.97 4.69 -5.93
N PRO A 82 -13.25 3.65 -6.74
CA PRO A 82 -13.24 2.26 -6.28
C PRO A 82 -11.84 1.66 -6.30
N ASN A 83 -11.67 0.58 -5.54
CA ASN A 83 -10.49 -0.28 -5.56
C ASN A 83 -9.18 0.41 -5.16
N VAL A 84 -9.24 1.39 -4.26
CA VAL A 84 -8.08 2.07 -3.72
C VAL A 84 -7.49 1.26 -2.57
N ARG A 85 -6.17 1.01 -2.60
CA ARG A 85 -5.49 0.31 -1.50
C ARG A 85 -5.31 1.23 -0.31
N ALA A 86 -5.83 0.82 0.84
CA ALA A 86 -5.70 1.57 2.09
C ALA A 86 -4.24 1.77 2.54
N THR A 87 -3.35 0.88 2.13
CA THR A 87 -1.91 0.92 2.44
C THR A 87 -1.12 1.96 1.64
N GLU A 88 -1.69 2.44 0.52
CA GLU A 88 -1.07 3.45 -0.35
C GLU A 88 -1.74 4.81 -0.26
N LEU A 89 -2.95 4.87 0.30
CA LEU A 89 -3.72 6.09 0.45
C LEU A 89 -3.22 6.86 1.69
N GLU A 90 -2.56 8.00 1.48
CA GLU A 90 -2.18 8.91 2.56
C GLU A 90 -3.43 9.52 3.20
N LEU A 91 -3.45 9.57 4.52
CA LEU A 91 -4.58 10.12 5.28
C LEU A 91 -4.62 11.65 5.16
N TYR A 92 -5.81 12.20 4.93
CA TYR A 92 -6.06 13.64 4.91
C TYR A 92 -7.38 13.98 5.61
N GLU A 93 -7.50 15.22 6.05
CA GLU A 93 -8.70 15.71 6.76
C GLU A 93 -9.94 15.59 5.90
N GLY A 94 -11.00 14.99 6.45
CA GLY A 94 -12.27 14.77 5.77
C GLY A 94 -12.30 13.59 4.79
N LEU A 95 -11.27 12.72 4.76
CA LEU A 95 -11.31 11.50 3.95
C LEU A 95 -12.53 10.66 4.31
N GLU A 96 -13.31 10.27 3.31
CA GLU A 96 -14.39 9.30 3.44
C GLU A 96 -14.03 8.03 2.68
N ALA A 97 -14.02 6.91 3.40
CA ALA A 97 -13.72 5.59 2.84
C ALA A 97 -14.73 4.55 3.34
N SER A 98 -14.92 3.50 2.56
CA SER A 98 -15.76 2.37 2.96
C SER A 98 -15.20 1.05 2.47
N SER A 99 -15.53 -0.02 3.19
CA SER A 99 -15.26 -1.39 2.77
C SER A 99 -16.04 -1.73 1.50
N GLN A 100 -15.46 -2.60 0.69
CA GLN A 100 -16.10 -3.13 -0.51
C GLN A 100 -16.48 -4.59 -0.33
N ASN A 101 -17.26 -5.13 -1.29
CA ASN A 101 -17.65 -6.52 -1.36
C ASN A 101 -18.33 -7.06 -0.09
N CYS A 102 -19.24 -6.30 0.46
CA CYS A 102 -20.07 -6.73 1.60
C CYS A 102 -21.46 -6.11 1.53
N TRP A 103 -22.46 -6.81 2.07
CA TRP A 103 -23.81 -6.29 2.20
C TRP A 103 -24.54 -6.98 3.36
N PRO A 104 -25.17 -6.22 4.28
CA PRO A 104 -25.26 -4.75 4.36
C PRO A 104 -23.96 -4.09 4.87
N ASN A 105 -23.05 -4.78 5.53
CA ASN A 105 -21.77 -4.24 6.02
C ASN A 105 -20.71 -5.33 6.20
N VAL A 106 -19.46 -4.91 6.42
CA VAL A 106 -18.31 -5.84 6.50
C VAL A 106 -18.40 -6.81 7.69
N LYS A 107 -19.04 -6.43 8.79
CA LYS A 107 -19.18 -7.29 9.99
C LYS A 107 -20.27 -8.34 9.81
N PHE A 108 -21.41 -7.92 9.28
CA PHE A 108 -22.53 -8.79 8.96
C PHE A 108 -22.77 -8.75 7.44
N ASP A 109 -22.34 -9.80 6.76
CA ASP A 109 -22.36 -9.89 5.31
C ASP A 109 -23.14 -11.14 4.87
N ILE A 110 -24.28 -10.93 4.21
CA ILE A 110 -25.14 -12.00 3.72
C ILE A 110 -24.41 -12.86 2.67
N GLY A 111 -23.50 -12.26 1.89
CA GLY A 111 -22.68 -13.00 0.93
C GLY A 111 -21.81 -14.09 1.57
N GLY A 112 -21.60 -14.03 2.90
CA GLY A 112 -20.90 -15.06 3.67
C GLY A 112 -21.52 -16.46 3.58
N ILE A 113 -22.78 -16.57 3.17
CA ILE A 113 -23.46 -17.83 2.86
C ILE A 113 -22.69 -18.63 1.79
N ASN A 114 -22.02 -17.97 0.86
CA ASN A 114 -21.21 -18.60 -0.19
C ASN A 114 -20.07 -19.47 0.38
N ASN A 115 -19.60 -19.17 1.59
CA ASN A 115 -18.56 -19.98 2.23
C ASN A 115 -19.10 -21.37 2.65
N PHE A 116 -20.37 -21.48 3.02
CA PHE A 116 -21.00 -22.76 3.37
C PHE A 116 -21.26 -23.62 2.14
N ILE A 117 -21.66 -23.01 1.03
CA ILE A 117 -21.90 -23.72 -0.24
C ILE A 117 -20.64 -23.83 -1.10
N SER A 118 -19.47 -23.52 -0.56
CA SER A 118 -18.19 -23.52 -1.28
C SER A 118 -17.87 -24.82 -2.05
N PRO A 119 -18.23 -26.03 -1.58
CA PRO A 119 -18.02 -27.25 -2.35
C PRO A 119 -18.80 -27.30 -3.67
N LEU A 120 -19.95 -26.61 -3.75
CA LEU A 120 -20.79 -26.56 -4.94
C LEU A 120 -20.34 -25.51 -5.96
N ILE A 121 -19.46 -24.58 -5.54
CA ILE A 121 -18.94 -23.50 -6.39
C ILE A 121 -17.41 -23.56 -6.53
N PRO A 122 -16.85 -24.63 -7.15
CA PRO A 122 -15.40 -24.76 -7.35
C PRO A 122 -14.85 -23.68 -8.27
N ALA A 123 -13.55 -23.64 -8.47
CA ALA A 123 -12.91 -22.71 -9.40
C ALA A 123 -13.50 -22.87 -10.81
N GLY A 124 -13.82 -21.75 -11.45
CA GLY A 124 -14.39 -21.75 -12.80
C GLY A 124 -15.87 -22.21 -12.88
N PHE A 125 -16.58 -22.33 -11.75
CA PHE A 125 -17.99 -22.75 -11.73
C PHE A 125 -18.88 -21.93 -12.68
N TYR A 126 -18.64 -20.64 -12.81
CA TYR A 126 -19.43 -19.74 -13.65
C TYR A 126 -19.30 -20.02 -15.15
N TYR A 127 -18.20 -20.61 -15.60
CA TYR A 127 -18.06 -21.07 -16.99
C TYR A 127 -18.90 -22.31 -17.30
N LYS A 128 -19.26 -23.09 -16.28
CA LYS A 128 -20.05 -24.31 -16.44
C LYS A 128 -21.51 -24.10 -16.09
N THR A 129 -21.79 -23.32 -15.06
CA THR A 129 -23.13 -23.18 -14.46
C THR A 129 -24.01 -22.19 -15.23
N PHE A 130 -23.42 -21.11 -15.77
CA PHE A 130 -24.17 -20.01 -16.42
C PHE A 130 -24.09 -20.03 -17.95
N MET A 131 -23.95 -21.22 -18.54
CA MET A 131 -23.82 -21.39 -19.98
C MET A 131 -25.16 -21.41 -20.71
N TRP A 132 -26.25 -21.70 -20.03
CA TRP A 132 -27.58 -21.86 -20.63
C TRP A 132 -28.65 -21.15 -19.79
N PRO A 133 -29.59 -20.43 -20.42
CA PRO A 133 -29.63 -20.06 -21.85
C PRO A 133 -28.56 -19.01 -22.19
N LYS A 134 -27.93 -19.13 -23.36
CA LYS A 134 -26.87 -18.19 -23.80
C LYS A 134 -27.28 -16.73 -23.80
N SER A 135 -28.55 -16.43 -24.11
CA SER A 135 -29.11 -15.08 -24.11
C SER A 135 -29.11 -14.39 -22.75
N PHE A 136 -29.04 -15.18 -21.66
CA PHE A 136 -29.03 -14.66 -20.29
C PHE A 136 -27.65 -14.19 -19.83
N TRP A 137 -26.58 -14.63 -20.51
CA TRP A 137 -25.23 -14.26 -20.08
C TRP A 137 -25.06 -12.76 -19.91
N LYS A 138 -25.30 -11.99 -20.97
CA LYS A 138 -25.09 -10.54 -20.99
C LYS A 138 -26.09 -9.76 -20.11
N LYS A 139 -27.33 -10.25 -20.03
CA LYS A 139 -28.43 -9.50 -19.38
C LYS A 139 -28.68 -9.87 -17.92
N VAL A 140 -28.30 -11.08 -17.51
CA VAL A 140 -28.61 -11.62 -16.18
C VAL A 140 -27.34 -12.08 -15.45
N TYR A 141 -26.61 -13.07 -16.02
CA TYR A 141 -25.53 -13.71 -15.28
C TYR A 141 -24.34 -12.81 -15.06
N GLU A 142 -23.84 -12.15 -16.11
CA GLU A 142 -22.68 -11.24 -16.01
C GLU A 142 -22.93 -10.08 -15.04
N PRO A 143 -24.05 -9.34 -15.08
CA PRO A 143 -24.34 -8.29 -14.11
C PRO A 143 -24.41 -8.79 -12.67
N LEU A 144 -25.01 -9.96 -12.43
CA LEU A 144 -25.07 -10.55 -11.09
C LEU A 144 -23.71 -11.00 -10.59
N ILE A 145 -22.89 -11.62 -11.43
CA ILE A 145 -21.54 -12.05 -11.09
C ILE A 145 -20.66 -10.83 -10.80
N ARG A 146 -20.73 -9.79 -11.61
CA ARG A 146 -19.99 -8.55 -11.43
C ARG A 146 -20.40 -7.84 -10.14
N LEU A 147 -21.70 -7.77 -9.83
CA LEU A 147 -22.19 -7.21 -8.57
C LEU A 147 -21.66 -8.02 -7.36
N SER A 148 -21.69 -9.36 -7.45
CA SER A 148 -21.16 -10.24 -6.39
C SER A 148 -19.66 -10.17 -6.24
N ALA A 149 -18.92 -9.80 -7.29
CA ALA A 149 -17.47 -9.62 -7.22
C ALA A 149 -17.05 -8.40 -6.40
N GLY A 150 -17.97 -7.47 -6.09
CA GLY A 150 -17.72 -6.35 -5.19
C GLY A 150 -16.61 -5.40 -5.64
N LEU A 151 -16.58 -5.09 -6.95
CA LEU A 151 -15.54 -4.24 -7.56
C LEU A 151 -15.69 -2.74 -7.24
N GLY A 152 -16.51 -2.37 -6.27
CA GLY A 152 -16.83 -0.98 -5.94
C GLY A 152 -17.76 -0.32 -6.96
N LYS A 153 -17.96 0.98 -6.79
CA LYS A 153 -18.86 1.79 -7.64
C LYS A 153 -18.04 2.86 -8.36
N SER A 154 -18.11 2.86 -9.67
CA SER A 154 -17.53 3.94 -10.49
C SER A 154 -18.32 5.24 -10.32
N PRO A 155 -17.68 6.40 -10.54
CA PRO A 155 -18.38 7.68 -10.60
C PRO A 155 -19.49 7.65 -11.66
N THR A 156 -20.59 8.35 -11.39
CA THR A 156 -21.74 8.47 -12.30
C THR A 156 -21.90 9.87 -12.88
N GLU A 157 -21.10 10.81 -12.41
CA GLU A 157 -21.01 12.19 -12.90
C GLU A 157 -19.59 12.46 -13.43
N PRO A 158 -19.41 13.47 -14.29
CA PRO A 158 -18.08 13.82 -14.81
C PRO A 158 -17.10 14.14 -13.69
N ASP A 159 -15.87 13.65 -13.84
CA ASP A 159 -14.77 13.92 -12.93
C ASP A 159 -14.35 15.39 -13.02
N PRO A 160 -14.40 16.17 -11.91
CA PRO A 160 -14.01 17.58 -11.88
C PRO A 160 -12.50 17.78 -11.74
N ASP A 161 -11.73 16.73 -11.51
CA ASP A 161 -10.29 16.82 -11.27
C ASP A 161 -9.51 17.17 -12.54
N ILE A 162 -8.38 17.83 -12.37
CA ILE A 162 -7.52 18.28 -13.45
C ILE A 162 -6.33 17.33 -13.57
N TYR A 163 -6.08 16.88 -14.79
CA TYR A 163 -4.97 15.99 -15.13
C TYR A 163 -4.09 16.63 -16.20
N ASP A 164 -2.80 16.35 -16.16
CA ASP A 164 -1.88 16.74 -17.22
C ASP A 164 -0.92 15.59 -17.63
N HIS A 165 -0.13 15.82 -18.65
CA HIS A 165 0.90 14.88 -19.06
C HIS A 165 2.17 15.59 -19.52
N LYS A 166 3.32 14.95 -19.33
CA LYS A 166 4.62 15.43 -19.75
C LYS A 166 5.39 14.39 -20.55
N TYR A 167 6.02 14.84 -21.64
CA TYR A 167 6.99 14.06 -22.39
C TYR A 167 8.39 14.48 -21.97
N VAL A 168 9.23 13.52 -21.60
CA VAL A 168 10.58 13.80 -21.10
C VAL A 168 11.60 12.80 -21.62
N HIS A 169 12.85 13.25 -21.73
CA HIS A 169 13.99 12.45 -22.12
C HIS A 169 15.07 12.53 -21.04
N TYR A 170 15.59 11.36 -20.64
CA TYR A 170 16.68 11.22 -19.68
C TYR A 170 17.74 10.26 -20.22
N ASP A 171 18.99 10.43 -19.78
CA ASP A 171 20.03 9.46 -20.06
C ASP A 171 19.81 8.19 -19.20
N VAL A 172 19.48 8.39 -17.92
CA VAL A 172 19.21 7.31 -16.97
C VAL A 172 17.90 7.55 -16.25
N LEU A 173 17.04 6.52 -16.21
CA LEU A 173 15.90 6.43 -15.33
C LEU A 173 16.20 5.41 -14.25
N VAL A 174 16.06 5.79 -12.97
CA VAL A 174 16.18 4.89 -11.82
C VAL A 174 14.80 4.74 -11.19
N ILE A 175 14.32 3.50 -11.03
CA ILE A 175 13.02 3.15 -10.47
C ILE A 175 13.21 2.54 -9.09
N GLY A 176 12.73 3.24 -8.05
CA GLY A 176 12.87 2.89 -6.65
C GLY A 176 13.94 3.71 -5.95
N GLY A 177 13.55 4.37 -4.87
CA GLY A 177 14.36 5.28 -4.06
C GLY A 177 14.91 4.66 -2.77
N GLY A 178 15.13 3.34 -2.74
CA GLY A 178 15.87 2.66 -1.69
C GLY A 178 17.39 2.87 -1.81
N VAL A 179 18.18 2.21 -0.97
CA VAL A 179 19.64 2.32 -0.95
C VAL A 179 20.24 2.14 -2.34
N SER A 180 19.92 1.05 -3.03
CA SER A 180 20.44 0.75 -4.37
C SER A 180 20.09 1.82 -5.40
N GLY A 181 18.84 2.32 -5.36
CA GLY A 181 18.39 3.35 -6.31
C GLY A 181 19.02 4.72 -6.03
N ILE A 182 19.19 5.10 -4.77
CA ILE A 182 19.87 6.34 -4.38
C ILE A 182 21.32 6.32 -4.87
N ILE A 183 22.05 5.22 -4.63
CA ILE A 183 23.43 5.07 -5.09
C ILE A 183 23.51 5.10 -6.62
N ALA A 184 22.63 4.36 -7.32
CA ALA A 184 22.61 4.33 -8.78
C ALA A 184 22.34 5.72 -9.38
N ALA A 185 21.37 6.45 -8.83
CA ALA A 185 21.05 7.81 -9.27
C ALA A 185 22.19 8.80 -9.00
N LYS A 186 22.82 8.71 -7.82
CA LYS A 186 23.99 9.52 -7.45
C LYS A 186 25.15 9.29 -8.40
N MET A 187 25.47 8.03 -8.68
CA MET A 187 26.58 7.67 -9.57
C MET A 187 26.32 8.12 -11.01
N ALA A 188 25.12 7.93 -11.53
CA ALA A 188 24.74 8.40 -12.85
C ALA A 188 24.88 9.94 -12.97
N ALA A 189 24.35 10.66 -11.99
CA ALA A 189 24.41 12.12 -11.98
C ALA A 189 25.87 12.66 -11.80
N LYS A 190 26.69 12.04 -10.94
CA LYS A 190 28.11 12.40 -10.79
C LYS A 190 28.92 12.19 -12.08
N ASN A 191 28.47 11.30 -12.97
CA ASN A 191 29.05 11.12 -14.31
C ASN A 191 28.40 12.01 -15.37
N ASN A 192 27.79 13.13 -14.97
CA ASN A 192 27.17 14.12 -15.84
C ASN A 192 26.00 13.60 -16.70
N LEU A 193 25.37 12.48 -16.33
CA LEU A 193 24.21 11.96 -17.01
C LEU A 193 22.93 12.63 -16.47
N LYS A 194 22.05 13.09 -17.37
CA LYS A 194 20.73 13.61 -17.00
C LYS A 194 19.89 12.45 -16.44
N THR A 195 19.64 12.47 -15.14
CA THR A 195 19.07 11.35 -14.41
C THR A 195 17.70 11.69 -13.81
N LEU A 196 16.77 10.74 -13.88
CA LEU A 196 15.48 10.79 -13.20
C LEU A 196 15.42 9.63 -12.19
N LEU A 197 15.19 9.94 -10.92
CA LEU A 197 14.89 8.97 -9.85
C LEU A 197 13.40 9.07 -9.52
N VAL A 198 12.68 7.96 -9.60
CA VAL A 198 11.25 7.87 -9.23
C VAL A 198 11.04 6.89 -8.09
N ASP A 199 10.14 7.24 -7.17
CA ASP A 199 9.71 6.37 -6.07
C ASP A 199 8.21 6.53 -5.83
N ASP A 200 7.49 5.44 -5.57
CA ASP A 200 6.05 5.46 -5.32
C ASP A 200 5.67 6.01 -3.92
N LYS A 201 6.62 6.05 -3.00
CA LYS A 201 6.41 6.57 -1.65
C LYS A 201 6.65 8.08 -1.56
N LYS A 202 6.16 8.70 -0.49
CA LYS A 202 6.33 10.14 -0.22
C LYS A 202 7.76 10.52 0.13
N ILE A 203 8.56 9.58 0.66
CA ILE A 203 9.96 9.80 1.06
C ILE A 203 10.85 8.69 0.52
N LEU A 204 12.11 9.04 0.23
CA LEU A 204 13.14 8.10 -0.20
C LEU A 204 13.69 7.32 1.00
N GLY A 205 14.25 6.12 0.74
CA GLY A 205 14.94 5.29 1.74
C GLY A 205 14.52 3.82 1.71
N GLY A 206 13.38 3.50 1.09
CA GLY A 206 12.91 2.12 0.99
C GLY A 206 12.73 1.44 2.35
N SER A 207 13.16 0.18 2.47
CA SER A 207 13.06 -0.59 3.72
C SER A 207 14.01 -0.09 4.82
N THR A 208 15.07 0.63 4.49
CA THR A 208 16.03 1.19 5.47
C THR A 208 15.37 2.13 6.48
N ILE A 209 14.23 2.71 6.14
CA ILE A 209 13.50 3.63 7.01
C ILE A 209 12.92 2.93 8.26
N TYR A 210 12.51 1.66 8.13
CA TYR A 210 11.79 0.93 9.18
C TYR A 210 12.43 -0.42 9.57
N GLN A 211 13.54 -0.80 8.94
CA GLN A 211 14.36 -1.91 9.42
C GLN A 211 15.21 -1.43 10.60
N ASN A 212 15.41 -2.30 11.59
CA ASN A 212 16.11 -1.98 12.83
C ASN A 212 17.45 -1.26 12.56
N ASN A 213 17.41 0.07 12.62
CA ASN A 213 18.50 0.94 12.19
C ASN A 213 19.71 0.93 13.14
N GLU A 214 19.55 0.39 14.37
CA GLU A 214 20.62 0.38 15.37
C GLU A 214 21.74 -0.64 15.09
N SER A 215 21.44 -1.69 14.32
CA SER A 215 22.41 -2.75 13.99
C SER A 215 22.96 -2.68 12.57
N ILE A 216 22.25 -2.01 11.66
CA ILE A 216 22.63 -1.98 10.24
C ILE A 216 23.54 -0.78 9.97
N LYS A 217 24.74 -1.06 9.49
CA LYS A 217 25.70 -0.03 9.05
C LYS A 217 25.92 -0.09 7.54
N ILE A 218 26.06 1.08 6.93
CA ILE A 218 26.43 1.28 5.53
C ILE A 218 27.62 2.25 5.54
N ASP A 219 28.75 1.88 4.94
CA ASP A 219 29.99 2.65 4.95
C ASP A 219 30.38 3.11 6.37
N ASP A 220 30.37 2.15 7.33
CA ASP A 220 30.68 2.35 8.77
C ASP A 220 29.76 3.32 9.54
N LYS A 221 28.74 3.86 8.90
CA LYS A 221 27.72 4.74 9.51
C LYS A 221 26.43 3.97 9.80
N LEU A 222 25.68 4.41 10.80
CA LEU A 222 24.32 3.91 10.99
C LEU A 222 23.49 4.13 9.72
N SER A 223 22.69 3.17 9.33
CA SER A 223 21.90 3.21 8.08
C SER A 223 21.01 4.46 7.98
N SER A 224 20.46 4.91 9.10
CA SER A 224 19.64 6.15 9.17
C SER A 224 20.46 7.42 8.94
N GLU A 225 21.65 7.51 9.49
CA GLU A 225 22.59 8.62 9.29
C GLU A 225 23.11 8.64 7.85
N TRP A 226 23.53 7.47 7.35
CA TRP A 226 23.94 7.31 5.97
C TRP A 226 22.85 7.78 5.00
N LEU A 227 21.62 7.35 5.21
CA LEU A 227 20.48 7.70 4.35
C LEU A 227 20.21 9.21 4.35
N LYS A 228 20.22 9.86 5.53
CA LYS A 228 20.03 11.32 5.64
C LYS A 228 21.12 12.07 4.84
N ASN A 229 22.36 11.66 4.96
CA ASN A 229 23.49 12.27 4.26
C ASN A 229 23.38 12.09 2.74
N GLU A 230 23.08 10.86 2.28
CA GLU A 230 22.94 10.56 0.86
C GLU A 230 21.79 11.34 0.22
N ILE A 231 20.63 11.44 0.88
CA ILE A 231 19.50 12.21 0.39
C ILE A 231 19.87 13.69 0.28
N GLN A 232 20.63 14.24 1.23
CA GLN A 232 21.10 15.64 1.16
C GLN A 232 22.07 15.84 0.00
N GLU A 233 22.98 14.89 -0.25
CA GLU A 233 23.93 14.97 -1.36
C GLU A 233 23.23 14.91 -2.72
N ILE A 234 22.34 13.95 -2.93
CA ILE A 234 21.66 13.79 -4.23
C ILE A 234 20.76 14.97 -4.56
N LYS A 235 20.18 15.64 -3.56
CA LYS A 235 19.37 16.86 -3.75
C LYS A 235 20.17 18.06 -4.26
N LYS A 236 21.50 18.07 -4.09
CA LYS A 236 22.39 19.14 -4.59
C LYS A 236 22.78 18.97 -6.07
N LEU A 237 22.53 17.78 -6.65
CA LEU A 237 22.94 17.48 -8.02
C LEU A 237 21.94 18.09 -9.01
N SER A 238 22.36 19.09 -9.77
CA SER A 238 21.48 19.86 -10.69
C SER A 238 20.95 19.05 -11.89
N ASN A 239 21.65 17.99 -12.28
CA ASN A 239 21.28 17.07 -13.37
C ASN A 239 20.48 15.85 -12.89
N LEU A 240 20.15 15.77 -11.59
CA LEU A 240 19.27 14.74 -11.02
C LEU A 240 17.89 15.32 -10.69
N THR A 241 16.87 14.77 -11.32
CA THR A 241 15.48 15.04 -10.98
C THR A 241 14.95 13.91 -10.08
N ILE A 242 14.37 14.27 -8.93
CA ILE A 242 13.78 13.30 -7.99
C ILE A 242 12.26 13.48 -7.98
N LYS A 243 11.52 12.38 -8.14
CA LYS A 243 10.06 12.33 -8.10
C LYS A 243 9.60 11.26 -7.14
N THR A 244 9.06 11.70 -6.01
CA THR A 244 8.34 10.85 -5.04
C THR A 244 6.86 10.78 -5.41
N ARG A 245 6.08 9.90 -4.76
CA ARG A 245 4.67 9.62 -5.10
C ARG A 245 4.47 9.35 -6.60
N THR A 246 5.47 8.72 -7.23
CA THR A 246 5.51 8.50 -8.67
C THR A 246 5.73 7.01 -8.97
N SER A 247 4.68 6.36 -9.43
CA SER A 247 4.69 4.93 -9.75
C SER A 247 4.89 4.71 -11.24
N ILE A 248 5.73 3.74 -11.60
CA ILE A 248 5.84 3.28 -12.99
C ILE A 248 4.62 2.39 -13.30
N ALA A 249 3.81 2.81 -14.26
CA ALA A 249 2.60 2.11 -14.67
C ALA A 249 2.83 1.14 -15.84
N ALA A 250 3.81 1.41 -16.72
CA ALA A 250 4.12 0.55 -17.85
C ALA A 250 5.56 0.72 -18.32
N TYR A 251 6.14 -0.35 -18.87
CA TYR A 251 7.45 -0.37 -19.52
C TYR A 251 7.31 -0.99 -20.92
N HIS A 252 7.47 -0.16 -21.91
CA HIS A 252 7.34 -0.54 -23.33
C HIS A 252 8.70 -0.66 -24.02
N GLY A 253 8.69 -1.12 -25.25
CA GLY A 253 9.90 -1.22 -26.10
C GLY A 253 10.69 0.08 -26.20
N TYR A 254 12.00 -0.05 -26.43
CA TYR A 254 12.95 1.09 -26.57
C TYR A 254 13.00 1.99 -25.33
N ASN A 255 12.88 1.42 -24.13
CA ASN A 255 12.89 2.14 -22.85
C ASN A 255 11.89 3.32 -22.82
N PHE A 256 10.69 3.08 -23.32
CA PHE A 256 9.58 4.00 -23.17
C PHE A 256 8.73 3.58 -21.99
N LEU A 257 8.61 4.45 -21.00
CA LEU A 257 7.89 4.16 -19.77
C LEU A 257 6.78 5.18 -19.52
N LEU A 258 5.74 4.71 -18.88
CA LEU A 258 4.66 5.54 -18.34
C LEU A 258 4.76 5.56 -16.82
N ALA A 259 4.71 6.76 -16.25
CA ALA A 259 4.64 6.90 -14.78
C ALA A 259 3.48 7.81 -14.39
N LYS A 260 2.83 7.49 -13.27
CA LYS A 260 1.79 8.29 -12.65
C LYS A 260 2.35 8.99 -11.42
N GLU A 261 2.40 10.32 -11.43
CA GLU A 261 2.75 11.17 -10.28
C GLU A 261 1.48 11.65 -9.59
N ASN A 262 1.32 11.36 -8.30
CA ASN A 262 0.23 11.86 -7.46
C ASN A 262 0.64 13.21 -6.87
N LEU A 263 0.01 14.30 -7.31
CA LEU A 263 0.37 15.66 -6.90
C LEU A 263 -0.47 16.15 -5.72
N THR A 264 -1.75 15.81 -5.68
CA THR A 264 -2.68 16.35 -4.67
C THR A 264 -3.58 15.29 -4.01
N ASP A 265 -3.47 14.01 -4.34
CA ASP A 265 -4.31 12.95 -3.75
C ASP A 265 -4.27 12.92 -2.22
N HIS A 266 -3.14 13.32 -1.62
CA HIS A 266 -2.91 13.39 -0.17
C HIS A 266 -3.43 14.68 0.49
N LEU A 267 -4.08 15.56 -0.26
CA LEU A 267 -4.58 16.84 0.24
C LEU A 267 -6.09 16.79 0.49
N PRO A 268 -6.63 17.57 1.45
CA PRO A 268 -8.06 17.80 1.58
C PRO A 268 -8.67 18.43 0.32
N GLU A 269 -9.95 18.18 0.08
CA GLU A 269 -10.71 18.67 -1.09
C GLU A 269 -10.53 20.17 -1.34
N GLU A 270 -10.58 20.99 -0.28
CA GLU A 270 -10.43 22.44 -0.38
C GLU A 270 -9.07 22.87 -0.97
N LYS A 271 -8.02 22.08 -0.70
CA LYS A 271 -6.65 22.34 -1.17
C LYS A 271 -6.37 21.78 -2.56
N LYS A 272 -7.25 20.92 -3.09
CA LYS A 272 -7.15 20.33 -4.44
C LYS A 272 -7.68 21.26 -5.52
N LYS A 273 -8.67 22.07 -5.20
CA LYS A 273 -9.41 22.93 -6.15
C LYS A 273 -8.46 23.70 -7.08
N ASN A 274 -8.70 23.58 -8.40
CA ASN A 274 -7.91 24.23 -9.46
C ASN A 274 -6.43 23.80 -9.52
N LYS A 275 -6.08 22.64 -8.94
CA LYS A 275 -4.73 22.07 -9.03
C LYS A 275 -4.76 20.79 -9.83
N ILE A 276 -3.64 20.47 -10.46
CA ILE A 276 -3.45 19.19 -11.14
C ILE A 276 -3.44 18.10 -10.06
N ARG A 277 -4.37 17.15 -10.16
CA ARG A 277 -4.48 16.00 -9.26
C ARG A 277 -3.37 15.00 -9.52
N GLN A 278 -3.24 14.57 -10.76
CA GLN A 278 -2.26 13.58 -11.17
C GLN A 278 -1.64 13.96 -12.50
N ARG A 279 -0.40 13.53 -12.70
CA ARG A 279 0.35 13.75 -13.94
C ARG A 279 0.83 12.45 -14.53
N LEU A 280 0.55 12.25 -15.80
CA LEU A 280 1.10 11.15 -16.58
C LEU A 280 2.44 11.57 -17.19
N TRP A 281 3.51 10.91 -16.79
CA TRP A 281 4.82 11.05 -17.38
C TRP A 281 5.02 10.05 -18.50
N LYS A 282 5.40 10.51 -19.65
CA LYS A 282 5.81 9.73 -20.83
C LYS A 282 7.32 9.86 -20.95
N ILE A 283 8.04 8.86 -20.46
CA ILE A 283 9.48 8.92 -20.24
C ILE A 283 10.19 8.09 -21.30
N ARG A 284 11.15 8.68 -21.98
CA ARG A 284 12.11 7.97 -22.82
C ARG A 284 13.49 8.04 -22.15
N ALA A 285 14.11 6.89 -21.86
CA ALA A 285 15.42 6.82 -21.24
C ALA A 285 16.41 6.03 -22.09
N LYS A 286 17.68 6.42 -22.12
CA LYS A 286 18.73 5.62 -22.79
C LYS A 286 19.03 4.35 -22.01
N LYS A 287 19.04 4.43 -20.67
CA LYS A 287 19.22 3.29 -19.74
C LYS A 287 18.18 3.36 -18.63
N VAL A 288 17.77 2.18 -18.16
CA VAL A 288 16.84 2.04 -17.04
C VAL A 288 17.46 1.15 -15.98
N VAL A 289 17.46 1.62 -14.74
CA VAL A 289 17.88 0.86 -13.55
C VAL A 289 16.63 0.54 -12.75
N ILE A 290 16.36 -0.75 -12.54
CA ILE A 290 15.23 -1.23 -11.74
C ILE A 290 15.77 -1.58 -10.35
N ALA A 291 15.42 -0.76 -9.35
CA ALA A 291 15.86 -0.87 -7.96
C ALA A 291 14.64 -0.93 -7.01
N THR A 292 13.60 -1.66 -7.41
CA THR A 292 12.28 -1.69 -6.75
C THR A 292 12.24 -2.55 -5.49
N GLY A 293 13.36 -3.15 -5.08
CA GLY A 293 13.43 -4.00 -3.90
C GLY A 293 12.69 -5.32 -4.07
N SER A 294 12.21 -5.86 -2.96
CA SER A 294 11.49 -7.13 -2.92
C SER A 294 10.28 -7.03 -1.99
N ILE A 295 9.32 -7.91 -2.18
CA ILE A 295 8.15 -8.10 -1.32
C ILE A 295 8.27 -9.44 -0.60
N GLU A 296 7.77 -9.49 0.64
CA GLU A 296 7.73 -10.71 1.43
C GLU A 296 6.69 -11.67 0.84
N ARG A 297 7.06 -12.95 0.71
CA ARG A 297 6.15 -14.00 0.27
C ARG A 297 5.47 -14.63 1.49
N PRO A 298 4.13 -14.61 1.59
CA PRO A 298 3.41 -15.21 2.71
C PRO A 298 3.57 -16.73 2.74
N LEU A 299 3.69 -17.30 3.93
CA LEU A 299 3.59 -18.74 4.12
C LEU A 299 2.14 -19.22 3.96
N VAL A 300 1.98 -20.43 3.41
CA VAL A 300 0.67 -21.05 3.18
C VAL A 300 0.30 -21.94 4.36
N PHE A 301 -0.77 -21.59 5.06
CA PHE A 301 -1.37 -22.40 6.12
C PHE A 301 -2.88 -22.15 6.17
N ASN A 302 -3.59 -22.98 6.92
CA ASN A 302 -5.05 -22.88 6.97
C ASN A 302 -5.50 -21.55 7.60
N ASN A 303 -6.42 -20.85 6.91
CA ASN A 303 -6.95 -19.55 7.31
C ASN A 303 -5.92 -18.39 7.30
N ASN A 304 -4.81 -18.49 6.56
CA ASN A 304 -3.83 -17.42 6.42
C ASN A 304 -4.37 -16.12 5.76
N ASP A 305 -5.64 -16.13 5.38
CA ASP A 305 -6.37 -15.02 4.76
C ASP A 305 -7.22 -14.20 5.76
N ARG A 306 -7.23 -14.57 7.03
CA ARG A 306 -8.08 -13.95 8.06
C ARG A 306 -7.53 -12.62 8.56
N PRO A 307 -8.41 -11.72 9.08
CA PRO A 307 -7.95 -10.52 9.79
C PRO A 307 -7.00 -10.85 10.94
N GLY A 308 -5.96 -10.05 11.10
CA GLY A 308 -4.92 -10.25 12.11
C GLY A 308 -3.70 -11.04 11.62
N ILE A 309 -3.71 -11.52 10.36
CA ILE A 309 -2.55 -12.17 9.74
C ILE A 309 -1.87 -11.17 8.81
N LEU A 310 -0.62 -10.83 9.12
CA LEU A 310 0.18 -9.84 8.41
C LEU A 310 1.56 -10.40 8.05
N LEU A 311 2.17 -9.80 7.05
CA LEU A 311 3.57 -10.05 6.71
C LEU A 311 4.50 -9.46 7.80
N SER A 312 5.60 -10.14 8.08
CA SER A 312 6.56 -9.74 9.13
C SER A 312 7.17 -8.36 8.86
N ASN A 313 7.60 -8.09 7.62
CA ASN A 313 8.12 -6.77 7.23
C ASN A 313 7.07 -5.66 7.38
N SER A 314 5.81 -5.99 7.19
CA SER A 314 4.73 -5.02 7.37
C SER A 314 4.53 -4.66 8.83
N ILE A 315 4.67 -5.63 9.74
CA ILE A 315 4.65 -5.38 11.20
C ILE A 315 5.76 -4.40 11.57
N ASN A 316 6.99 -4.62 11.09
CA ASN A 316 8.11 -3.69 11.34
C ASN A 316 7.78 -2.27 10.85
N LYS A 317 7.21 -2.15 9.65
CA LYS A 317 6.85 -0.85 9.11
C LYS A 317 5.72 -0.17 9.89
N TYR A 318 4.65 -0.91 10.28
CA TYR A 318 3.61 -0.34 11.15
C TYR A 318 4.18 0.10 12.49
N LEU A 319 5.09 -0.68 13.06
CA LEU A 319 5.72 -0.42 14.34
C LEU A 319 6.70 0.77 14.27
N ASP A 320 7.69 0.71 13.39
CA ASP A 320 8.82 1.65 13.40
C ASP A 320 8.57 2.93 12.60
N TYR A 321 7.73 2.87 11.56
CA TYR A 321 7.40 4.05 10.77
C TYR A 321 6.13 4.74 11.26
N TYR A 322 5.06 3.95 11.55
CA TYR A 322 3.77 4.52 11.96
C TYR A 322 3.55 4.55 13.47
N GLY A 323 4.38 3.88 14.28
CA GLY A 323 4.22 3.79 15.73
C GLY A 323 3.02 2.95 16.17
N VAL A 324 2.54 2.04 15.32
CA VAL A 324 1.32 1.26 15.51
C VAL A 324 1.65 -0.21 15.71
N THR A 325 1.16 -0.82 16.80
CA THR A 325 1.18 -2.28 16.96
C THR A 325 0.00 -2.92 16.22
N CYS A 326 0.23 -4.09 15.65
CA CYS A 326 -0.81 -4.85 14.95
C CYS A 326 -1.58 -5.82 15.87
N GLY A 327 -1.26 -5.86 17.15
CA GLY A 327 -1.89 -6.72 18.15
C GLY A 327 -1.17 -6.63 19.49
N GLU A 328 -1.78 -7.21 20.54
CA GLU A 328 -1.22 -7.25 21.90
C GLU A 328 -0.35 -8.50 22.14
N ASN A 329 -0.69 -9.60 21.47
CA ASN A 329 0.04 -10.86 21.53
C ASN A 329 0.29 -11.32 20.09
N ILE A 330 1.56 -11.35 19.67
CA ILE A 330 1.95 -11.62 18.28
C ILE A 330 2.62 -12.99 18.20
N ILE A 331 2.20 -13.80 17.23
CA ILE A 331 2.86 -15.06 16.89
C ILE A 331 3.54 -14.85 15.54
N LEU A 332 4.86 -15.03 15.50
CA LEU A 332 5.67 -14.99 14.30
C LEU A 332 5.87 -16.42 13.77
N PHE A 333 5.22 -16.73 12.67
CA PHE A 333 5.32 -18.01 11.99
C PHE A 333 6.30 -17.90 10.83
N THR A 334 7.42 -18.62 10.89
CA THR A 334 8.55 -18.40 9.98
C THR A 334 9.24 -19.68 9.52
N ASN A 335 10.04 -19.55 8.48
CA ASN A 335 10.99 -20.55 7.98
C ASN A 335 12.38 -19.95 7.69
N ASN A 336 12.67 -18.75 8.19
CA ASN A 336 13.94 -18.04 7.98
C ASN A 336 14.24 -17.07 9.13
N ASP A 337 15.43 -16.47 9.13
CA ASP A 337 15.92 -15.65 10.23
C ASP A 337 15.32 -14.24 10.31
N SER A 338 14.72 -13.72 9.23
CA SER A 338 14.22 -12.34 9.22
C SER A 338 13.13 -12.07 10.27
N ALA A 339 12.35 -13.08 10.66
CA ALA A 339 11.33 -12.95 11.69
C ALA A 339 11.91 -12.77 13.11
N TYR A 340 13.14 -13.21 13.35
CA TYR A 340 13.81 -13.01 14.64
C TYR A 340 14.13 -11.54 14.88
N GLU A 341 14.52 -10.80 13.83
CA GLU A 341 14.71 -9.35 13.92
C GLU A 341 13.39 -8.65 14.26
N THR A 342 12.28 -9.07 13.65
CA THR A 342 10.95 -8.57 13.99
C THR A 342 10.58 -8.88 15.44
N SER A 343 10.87 -10.09 15.92
CA SER A 343 10.63 -10.48 17.33
C SER A 343 11.42 -9.61 18.30
N ILE A 344 12.69 -9.36 18.00
CA ILE A 344 13.56 -8.50 18.83
C ILE A 344 13.01 -7.06 18.85
N SER A 345 12.58 -6.53 17.71
CA SER A 345 11.98 -5.19 17.63
C SER A 345 10.69 -5.08 18.47
N LEU A 346 9.80 -6.07 18.38
CA LEU A 346 8.60 -6.16 19.19
C LEU A 346 8.92 -6.24 20.68
N HIS A 347 9.87 -7.09 21.06
CA HIS A 347 10.29 -7.26 22.46
C HIS A 347 10.86 -5.98 23.07
N LYS A 348 11.75 -5.28 22.34
CA LYS A 348 12.30 -3.98 22.75
C LYS A 348 11.21 -2.94 23.04
N LYS A 349 10.04 -3.05 22.40
CA LYS A 349 8.89 -2.17 22.59
C LYS A 349 7.84 -2.71 23.56
N GLY A 350 8.17 -3.78 24.29
CA GLY A 350 7.31 -4.36 25.33
C GLY A 350 6.12 -5.16 24.79
N ILE A 351 6.11 -5.52 23.49
CA ILE A 351 5.04 -6.30 22.88
C ILE A 351 5.34 -7.79 23.07
N LYS A 352 4.40 -8.52 23.64
CA LYS A 352 4.49 -9.97 23.81
C LYS A 352 4.49 -10.66 22.44
N ASN A 353 5.49 -11.49 22.21
CA ASN A 353 5.57 -12.25 20.97
C ASN A 353 6.17 -13.64 21.18
N LEU A 354 5.85 -14.56 20.26
CA LEU A 354 6.33 -15.93 20.25
C LEU A 354 6.73 -16.28 18.81
N ILE A 355 7.87 -16.93 18.62
CA ILE A 355 8.31 -17.43 17.32
C ILE A 355 7.95 -18.92 17.20
N VAL A 356 7.37 -19.27 16.06
CA VAL A 356 7.15 -20.64 15.60
C VAL A 356 7.95 -20.84 14.32
N ASP A 357 9.10 -21.46 14.43
CA ASP A 357 9.99 -21.74 13.31
C ASP A 357 9.75 -23.16 12.76
N LEU A 358 9.59 -23.28 11.46
CA LEU A 358 9.36 -24.57 10.78
C LEU A 358 10.61 -25.39 10.54
N ARG A 359 11.78 -24.79 10.74
CA ARG A 359 13.08 -25.48 10.55
C ARG A 359 13.35 -26.44 11.72
N LYS A 360 14.02 -27.55 11.41
CA LYS A 360 14.39 -28.55 12.42
C LYS A 360 15.56 -28.08 13.32
N SER A 361 16.38 -27.15 12.82
CA SER A 361 17.46 -26.49 13.52
C SER A 361 17.48 -25.02 13.10
N ALA A 362 17.20 -24.16 14.04
CA ALA A 362 17.27 -22.71 13.88
C ALA A 362 18.49 -22.18 14.63
#